data_c4e55eeb39d47dc69a9b2464c73b6bc7
#
_entry.id   c4e55eeb39d47dc69a9b2464c73b6bc7
#
_cell.length_a   1.000
_cell.length_b   1.000
_cell.length_c   1.000
_cell.angle_alpha   90.00
_cell.angle_beta   90.00
_cell.angle_gamma   90.00
#
_symmetry.space_group_name_H-M   'P 1'
#
loop_
_entity.id
_entity.type
_entity.pdbx_description
1 polymer ?
#
loop_
_entity_poly.entity_id
_entity_poly.type
_entity_poly.pdbx_seq_one_letter_code
_entity_poly.pdbx_strand_id
1 'polypeptide(L)'
;MREITTGKILKDQKVTGTGFLVAENIVVTAKHNVLTAEDIVDDGTIHEREIWFLITEDDPVRGKTMNLREAEKRGIDCVFIRLEEKLSEKPITVLTEAENDFTGDFCKISGYPKEASGKIELQGCIANGTEDKFIISVNKEDELQDYQGLSGSPVTIFGCVIGIVIRQENSERLEALPVKYIRNVLKCHDVPFLSLIHI
;
A
#
# COMPACT_ATOMS: atom_id res chain seq x y z
N MET A 1 -5.16 -18.80 -5.34
CA MET A 1 -4.92 -17.54 -4.62
C MET A 1 -5.03 -16.42 -5.65
N ARG A 2 -5.77 -15.35 -5.35
CA ARG A 2 -5.87 -14.23 -6.30
C ARG A 2 -4.54 -13.48 -6.32
N GLU A 3 -4.04 -13.22 -7.51
CA GLU A 3 -2.81 -12.46 -7.72
C GLU A 3 -3.07 -10.97 -7.46
N ILE A 4 -2.11 -10.30 -6.82
CA ILE A 4 -2.15 -8.86 -6.58
C ILE A 4 -1.04 -8.22 -7.41
N THR A 5 -1.42 -7.25 -8.23
CA THR A 5 -0.45 -6.47 -8.98
C THR A 5 0.24 -5.48 -8.05
N THR A 6 1.47 -5.83 -7.65
CA THR A 6 2.37 -4.97 -6.88
C THR A 6 3.52 -4.50 -7.75
N GLY A 7 4.05 -3.33 -7.46
CA GLY A 7 5.19 -2.76 -8.17
C GLY A 7 6.03 -1.85 -7.29
N LYS A 8 7.23 -1.53 -7.76
CA LYS A 8 8.11 -0.53 -7.15
C LYS A 8 7.55 0.87 -7.40
N ILE A 9 7.60 1.73 -6.40
CA ILE A 9 7.34 3.17 -6.54
C ILE A 9 8.66 3.87 -6.74
N LEU A 10 8.80 4.64 -7.82
CA LEU A 10 9.97 5.45 -8.09
C LEU A 10 9.60 6.93 -8.04
N LYS A 11 10.37 7.66 -7.26
CA LYS A 11 10.41 9.12 -7.21
C LYS A 11 11.82 9.57 -7.55
N ASP A 12 11.96 10.52 -8.46
CA ASP A 12 13.27 11.05 -8.89
C ASP A 12 14.26 9.93 -9.28
N GLN A 13 13.78 8.92 -10.02
CA GLN A 13 14.52 7.74 -10.48
C GLN A 13 15.03 6.82 -9.36
N LYS A 14 14.56 6.99 -8.13
CA LYS A 14 14.92 6.13 -6.98
C LYS A 14 13.72 5.34 -6.51
N VAL A 15 13.94 4.06 -6.23
CA VAL A 15 12.93 3.23 -5.57
C VAL A 15 12.75 3.72 -4.15
N THR A 16 11.53 4.15 -3.83
CA THR A 16 11.17 4.70 -2.51
C THR A 16 10.29 3.75 -1.71
N GLY A 17 9.58 2.85 -2.38
CA GLY A 17 8.71 1.90 -1.72
C GLY A 17 7.99 0.97 -2.67
N THR A 18 6.96 0.33 -2.16
CA THR A 18 6.05 -0.56 -2.89
C THR A 18 4.69 0.12 -3.07
N GLY A 19 3.98 -0.23 -4.12
CA GLY A 19 2.58 0.11 -4.32
C GLY A 19 1.81 -1.05 -4.92
N PHE A 20 0.49 -0.98 -4.96
CA PHE A 20 -0.35 -2.00 -5.59
C PHE A 20 -1.57 -1.39 -6.28
N LEU A 21 -2.06 -2.09 -7.30
CA LEU A 21 -3.15 -1.65 -8.16
C LEU A 21 -4.51 -1.91 -7.48
N VAL A 22 -5.31 -0.87 -7.28
CA VAL A 22 -6.65 -0.96 -6.67
C VAL A 22 -7.79 -0.71 -7.67
N ALA A 23 -7.47 -0.12 -8.82
CA ALA A 23 -8.33 0.01 -9.98
C ALA A 23 -7.46 0.00 -11.24
N GLU A 24 -8.02 -0.08 -12.44
CA GLU A 24 -7.26 -0.22 -13.71
C GLU A 24 -6.11 0.79 -13.89
N ASN A 25 -6.21 1.96 -13.29
CA ASN A 25 -5.19 3.01 -13.38
C ASN A 25 -4.96 3.73 -12.04
N ILE A 26 -5.31 3.12 -10.92
CA ILE A 26 -5.09 3.69 -9.59
C ILE A 26 -4.22 2.75 -8.77
N VAL A 27 -3.08 3.26 -8.36
CA VAL A 27 -2.15 2.61 -7.42
C VAL A 27 -2.24 3.29 -6.07
N VAL A 28 -2.15 2.50 -5.00
CA VAL A 28 -2.02 3.00 -3.64
C VAL A 28 -0.64 2.68 -3.09
N THR A 29 -0.08 3.61 -2.31
CA THR A 29 1.19 3.44 -1.61
C THR A 29 1.20 4.25 -0.30
N ALA A 30 2.22 4.05 0.54
CA ALA A 30 2.44 4.91 1.70
C ALA A 30 2.78 6.34 1.25
N LYS A 31 2.22 7.35 1.94
CA LYS A 31 2.39 8.76 1.56
C LYS A 31 3.86 9.21 1.57
N HIS A 32 4.62 8.80 2.56
CA HIS A 32 6.04 9.14 2.68
C HIS A 32 6.92 8.56 1.56
N ASN A 33 6.44 7.59 0.78
CA ASN A 33 7.16 7.09 -0.41
C ASN A 33 7.21 8.13 -1.53
N VAL A 34 6.23 9.05 -1.59
CA VAL A 34 6.07 9.97 -2.72
C VAL A 34 6.07 11.44 -2.31
N LEU A 35 5.65 11.76 -1.08
CA LEU A 35 5.52 13.12 -0.58
C LEU A 35 6.50 13.40 0.55
N THR A 36 6.99 14.64 0.58
CA THR A 36 7.74 15.22 1.69
C THR A 36 6.88 16.26 2.39
N ALA A 37 7.32 16.80 3.52
CA ALA A 37 6.60 17.87 4.20
C ALA A 37 6.42 19.13 3.33
N GLU A 38 7.37 19.38 2.41
CA GLU A 38 7.33 20.53 1.48
C GLU A 38 6.27 20.36 0.37
N ASP A 39 5.81 19.14 0.13
CA ASP A 39 4.78 18.83 -0.87
C ASP A 39 3.36 19.11 -0.35
N ILE A 40 3.22 19.39 0.94
CA ILE A 40 1.94 19.63 1.62
C ILE A 40 1.80 21.13 1.84
N VAL A 41 0.77 21.73 1.26
CA VAL A 41 0.45 23.15 1.43
C VAL A 41 -0.32 23.35 2.74
N ASP A 42 -0.26 24.54 3.31
CA ASP A 42 -0.89 24.90 4.61
C ASP A 42 -2.39 24.58 4.69
N ASP A 43 -3.10 24.55 3.57
CA ASP A 43 -4.52 24.19 3.49
C ASP A 43 -4.77 22.66 3.36
N GLY A 44 -3.70 21.85 3.40
CA GLY A 44 -3.75 20.40 3.20
C GLY A 44 -3.85 19.97 1.73
N THR A 45 -3.64 20.88 0.79
CA THR A 45 -3.50 20.54 -0.63
C THR A 45 -2.13 19.93 -0.87
N ILE A 46 -2.07 18.86 -1.66
CA ILE A 46 -0.82 18.22 -2.08
C ILE A 46 -0.37 18.83 -3.42
N HIS A 47 0.89 19.20 -3.53
CA HIS A 47 1.49 19.45 -4.83
C HIS A 47 1.52 18.15 -5.64
N GLU A 48 0.98 18.19 -6.86
CA GLU A 48 0.99 17.06 -7.76
C GLU A 48 2.44 16.63 -8.03
N ARG A 49 2.75 15.34 -7.76
CA ARG A 49 4.07 14.76 -8.00
C ARG A 49 3.99 13.71 -9.09
N GLU A 50 4.96 13.74 -9.97
CA GLU A 50 5.18 12.72 -10.98
C GLU A 50 5.88 11.52 -10.36
N ILE A 51 5.32 10.35 -10.57
CA ILE A 51 5.74 9.07 -9.98
C ILE A 51 5.76 8.02 -11.09
N TRP A 52 6.69 7.08 -10.99
CA TRP A 52 6.72 5.90 -11.84
C TRP A 52 6.34 4.66 -11.04
N PHE A 53 5.50 3.83 -11.62
CA PHE A 53 5.10 2.54 -11.07
C PHE A 53 5.69 1.44 -11.94
N LEU A 54 6.56 0.60 -11.35
CA LEU A 54 7.22 -0.50 -12.01
C LEU A 54 6.65 -1.83 -11.54
N ILE A 55 5.94 -2.53 -12.39
CA ILE A 55 5.52 -3.92 -12.15
C ILE A 55 6.65 -4.87 -12.51
N THR A 56 7.32 -4.59 -13.63
CA THR A 56 8.54 -5.27 -14.11
C THR A 56 9.62 -4.21 -14.37
N GLU A 57 10.89 -4.61 -14.45
CA GLU A 57 11.98 -3.66 -14.65
C GLU A 57 11.94 -2.97 -16.02
N ASP A 58 11.26 -3.58 -16.99
CA ASP A 58 11.25 -3.14 -18.39
C ASP A 58 10.03 -2.27 -18.75
N ASP A 59 9.06 -2.12 -17.85
CA ASP A 59 7.79 -1.44 -18.18
C ASP A 59 7.34 -0.45 -17.08
N PRO A 60 8.01 0.70 -16.96
CA PRO A 60 7.61 1.74 -16.02
C PRO A 60 6.39 2.52 -16.53
N VAL A 61 5.34 2.57 -15.73
CA VAL A 61 4.14 3.36 -16.03
C VAL A 61 4.18 4.67 -15.25
N ARG A 62 4.06 5.77 -15.96
CA ARG A 62 4.03 7.11 -15.38
C ARG A 62 2.67 7.38 -14.74
N GLY A 63 2.69 8.13 -13.66
CA GLY A 63 1.48 8.57 -12.97
C GLY A 63 1.71 9.81 -12.14
N LYS A 64 0.64 10.32 -11.55
CA LYS A 64 0.64 11.52 -10.72
C LYS A 64 -0.11 11.27 -9.43
N THR A 65 0.39 11.87 -8.35
CA THR A 65 -0.31 11.83 -7.06
C THR A 65 -1.69 12.49 -7.19
N MET A 66 -2.68 11.86 -6.59
CA MET A 66 -4.03 12.42 -6.50
C MET A 66 -4.14 13.30 -5.26
N ASN A 67 -4.80 14.44 -5.38
CA ASN A 67 -5.08 15.31 -4.24
C ASN A 67 -6.20 14.71 -3.37
N LEU A 68 -5.88 14.38 -2.12
CA LEU A 68 -6.75 13.66 -1.22
C LEU A 68 -6.88 14.38 0.13
N ARG A 69 -7.44 15.56 0.13
CA ARG A 69 -7.62 16.40 1.33
C ARG A 69 -8.14 15.66 2.57
N GLU A 70 -9.02 14.67 2.38
CA GLU A 70 -9.57 13.89 3.50
C GLU A 70 -8.54 12.98 4.17
N ALA A 71 -7.66 12.34 3.39
CA ALA A 71 -6.62 11.47 3.92
C ALA A 71 -5.58 12.27 4.72
N GLU A 72 -5.29 13.50 4.31
CA GLU A 72 -4.31 14.36 4.95
C GLU A 72 -4.79 15.01 6.24
N LYS A 73 -6.03 15.49 6.26
CA LYS A 73 -6.65 16.06 7.47
C LYS A 73 -6.62 15.11 8.67
N ARG A 74 -6.49 13.79 8.42
CA ARG A 74 -6.49 12.74 9.45
C ARG A 74 -5.10 12.20 9.79
N GLY A 75 -4.04 12.74 9.22
CA GLY A 75 -2.68 12.23 9.43
C GLY A 75 -2.45 10.82 8.87
N ILE A 76 -3.24 10.42 7.88
CA ILE A 76 -3.19 9.08 7.27
C ILE A 76 -1.98 8.99 6.34
N ASP A 77 -1.13 7.99 6.55
CA ASP A 77 0.06 7.73 5.72
C ASP A 77 -0.30 6.86 4.50
N CYS A 78 -1.17 7.39 3.63
CA CYS A 78 -1.61 6.73 2.41
C CYS A 78 -1.82 7.78 1.32
N VAL A 79 -1.43 7.46 0.09
CA VAL A 79 -1.62 8.31 -1.09
C VAL A 79 -1.98 7.45 -2.31
N PHE A 80 -2.73 8.04 -3.23
CA PHE A 80 -3.13 7.41 -4.47
C PHE A 80 -2.39 8.05 -5.64
N ILE A 81 -2.05 7.23 -6.61
CA ILE A 81 -1.36 7.62 -7.84
C ILE A 81 -2.29 7.25 -8.99
N ARG A 82 -2.65 8.23 -9.81
CA ARG A 82 -3.36 7.99 -11.07
C ARG A 82 -2.34 7.77 -12.16
N LEU A 83 -2.31 6.57 -12.71
CA LEU A 83 -1.47 6.23 -13.85
C LEU A 83 -2.02 6.88 -15.12
N GLU A 84 -1.13 7.26 -16.04
CA GLU A 84 -1.48 7.81 -17.36
C GLU A 84 -2.10 6.74 -18.27
N GLU A 85 -1.74 5.47 -18.04
CA GLU A 85 -2.25 4.33 -18.78
C GLU A 85 -3.10 3.41 -17.91
N LYS A 86 -4.08 2.75 -18.53
CA LYS A 86 -4.87 1.69 -17.89
C LYS A 86 -4.15 0.35 -18.00
N LEU A 87 -4.05 -0.34 -16.89
CA LEU A 87 -3.47 -1.68 -16.78
C LEU A 87 -4.56 -2.76 -16.79
N SER A 88 -5.46 -2.73 -17.79
CA SER A 88 -6.66 -3.57 -17.84
C SER A 88 -6.36 -5.07 -17.88
N GLU A 89 -5.18 -5.46 -18.36
CA GLU A 89 -4.68 -6.85 -18.40
C GLU A 89 -4.17 -7.33 -17.03
N LYS A 90 -3.96 -6.42 -16.06
CA LYS A 90 -3.40 -6.75 -14.75
C LYS A 90 -4.49 -7.02 -13.73
N PRO A 91 -4.30 -7.99 -12.83
CA PRO A 91 -5.25 -8.25 -11.75
C PRO A 91 -5.43 -7.03 -10.85
N ILE A 92 -6.68 -6.59 -10.69
CA ILE A 92 -7.05 -5.57 -9.72
C ILE A 92 -7.19 -6.21 -8.34
N THR A 93 -6.65 -5.55 -7.35
CA THR A 93 -6.70 -5.98 -5.96
C THR A 93 -8.13 -6.02 -5.43
N VAL A 94 -8.46 -7.09 -4.70
CA VAL A 94 -9.71 -7.19 -3.96
C VAL A 94 -9.49 -6.68 -2.54
N LEU A 95 -10.26 -5.67 -2.15
CA LEU A 95 -10.26 -5.11 -0.80
C LEU A 95 -11.29 -5.85 0.07
N THR A 96 -10.98 -6.14 1.33
CA THR A 96 -12.01 -6.66 2.25
C THR A 96 -12.96 -5.55 2.69
N GLU A 97 -14.23 -5.89 2.87
CA GLU A 97 -15.21 -5.03 3.55
C GLU A 97 -15.34 -5.39 5.05
N ALA A 98 -14.72 -6.47 5.47
CA ALA A 98 -14.75 -6.86 6.87
C ALA A 98 -14.12 -5.78 7.76
N GLU A 99 -14.85 -5.40 8.79
CA GLU A 99 -14.37 -4.54 9.88
C GLU A 99 -13.98 -5.37 11.11
N ASN A 100 -13.73 -6.66 10.90
CA ASN A 100 -13.43 -7.61 11.95
C ASN A 100 -12.05 -7.31 12.56
N ASP A 101 -11.92 -7.66 13.82
CA ASP A 101 -10.64 -7.77 14.49
C ASP A 101 -9.90 -8.99 13.92
N PHE A 102 -8.83 -8.75 13.18
CA PHE A 102 -7.97 -9.78 12.60
C PHE A 102 -6.86 -10.24 13.55
N THR A 103 -6.89 -9.83 14.82
CA THR A 103 -5.87 -10.22 15.81
C THR A 103 -5.78 -11.74 15.92
N GLY A 104 -4.56 -12.25 15.76
CA GLY A 104 -4.28 -13.69 15.72
C GLY A 104 -4.32 -14.32 14.33
N ASP A 105 -4.85 -13.64 13.33
CA ASP A 105 -4.89 -14.17 11.96
C ASP A 105 -3.53 -14.11 11.27
N PHE A 106 -3.24 -15.15 10.47
CA PHE A 106 -2.08 -15.17 9.60
C PHE A 106 -2.30 -14.27 8.39
N CYS A 107 -1.29 -13.47 8.09
CA CYS A 107 -1.30 -12.58 6.94
C CYS A 107 -0.05 -12.73 6.09
N LYS A 108 -0.13 -12.22 4.86
CA LYS A 108 0.98 -12.14 3.92
C LYS A 108 1.21 -10.69 3.50
N ILE A 109 2.47 -10.35 3.25
CA ILE A 109 2.92 -9.05 2.79
C ILE A 109 3.75 -9.27 1.54
N SER A 110 3.40 -8.61 0.43
CA SER A 110 4.15 -8.73 -0.82
C SER A 110 4.73 -7.39 -1.23
N GLY A 111 6.04 -7.30 -1.43
CA GLY A 111 6.67 -6.04 -1.78
C GLY A 111 8.12 -6.14 -2.21
N TYR A 112 8.79 -5.00 -2.27
CA TYR A 112 10.14 -4.84 -2.81
C TYR A 112 11.07 -4.18 -1.79
N PRO A 113 11.51 -4.89 -0.74
CA PRO A 113 12.48 -4.33 0.21
C PRO A 113 13.82 -4.13 -0.47
N LYS A 114 14.58 -3.13 -0.03
CA LYS A 114 15.89 -2.80 -0.61
C LYS A 114 16.93 -3.89 -0.44
N GLU A 115 16.80 -4.70 0.62
CA GLU A 115 17.70 -5.84 0.87
C GLU A 115 17.52 -6.99 -0.14
N ALA A 116 16.35 -7.09 -0.78
CA ALA A 116 16.09 -8.14 -1.73
C ALA A 116 16.28 -7.66 -3.17
N SER A 117 16.79 -8.54 -4.04
CA SER A 117 16.97 -8.26 -5.47
C SER A 117 15.65 -8.14 -6.25
N GLY A 118 14.52 -8.52 -5.65
CA GLY A 118 13.22 -8.55 -6.32
C GLY A 118 12.04 -8.50 -5.36
N LYS A 119 10.87 -8.88 -5.88
CA LYS A 119 9.66 -9.03 -5.09
C LYS A 119 9.82 -10.19 -4.11
N ILE A 120 9.46 -9.96 -2.86
CA ILE A 120 9.37 -11.00 -1.83
C ILE A 120 7.94 -11.11 -1.28
N GLU A 121 7.67 -12.23 -0.64
CA GLU A 121 6.47 -12.45 0.15
C GLU A 121 6.91 -12.80 1.58
N LEU A 122 6.48 -12.02 2.56
CA LEU A 122 6.66 -12.29 3.98
C LEU A 122 5.37 -12.84 4.57
N GLN A 123 5.52 -13.68 5.58
CA GLN A 123 4.40 -14.18 6.37
C GLN A 123 4.48 -13.62 7.80
N GLY A 124 3.33 -13.40 8.40
CA GLY A 124 3.24 -12.91 9.76
C GLY A 124 1.88 -13.16 10.38
N CYS A 125 1.74 -12.70 11.60
CA CYS A 125 0.50 -12.77 12.35
C CYS A 125 0.12 -11.37 12.83
N ILE A 126 -1.15 -11.02 12.79
CA ILE A 126 -1.65 -9.76 13.34
C ILE A 126 -1.57 -9.84 14.86
N ALA A 127 -0.63 -9.11 15.46
CA ALA A 127 -0.35 -9.18 16.90
C ALA A 127 -1.37 -8.40 17.73
N ASN A 128 -1.72 -7.21 17.28
CA ASN A 128 -2.74 -6.35 17.87
C ASN A 128 -3.16 -5.27 16.87
N GLY A 129 -4.24 -4.57 17.17
CA GLY A 129 -4.72 -3.47 16.36
C GLY A 129 -5.48 -2.44 17.17
N THR A 130 -5.55 -1.25 16.60
CA THR A 130 -6.47 -0.19 17.00
C THR A 130 -7.36 0.15 15.82
N GLU A 131 -8.27 1.10 16.00
CA GLU A 131 -9.11 1.56 14.90
C GLU A 131 -8.29 2.12 13.72
N ASP A 132 -7.13 2.72 14.00
CA ASP A 132 -6.34 3.46 13.03
C ASP A 132 -5.12 2.71 12.48
N LYS A 133 -4.69 1.65 13.14
CA LYS A 133 -3.51 0.86 12.75
C LYS A 133 -3.52 -0.52 13.37
N PHE A 134 -2.77 -1.44 12.77
CA PHE A 134 -2.48 -2.74 13.36
C PHE A 134 -1.00 -3.11 13.21
N ILE A 135 -0.55 -3.98 14.09
CA ILE A 135 0.82 -4.46 14.15
C ILE A 135 0.89 -5.89 13.64
N ILE A 136 1.86 -6.16 12.80
CA ILE A 136 2.15 -7.48 12.27
C ILE A 136 3.46 -7.96 12.89
N SER A 137 3.43 -9.12 13.54
CA SER A 137 4.63 -9.86 13.91
C SER A 137 5.05 -10.71 12.72
N VAL A 138 6.23 -10.44 12.16
CA VAL A 138 6.79 -11.20 11.03
C VAL A 138 7.31 -12.54 11.54
N ASN A 139 7.16 -13.59 10.74
CA ASN A 139 7.71 -14.90 11.08
C ASN A 139 9.23 -14.87 11.07
N LYS A 140 9.88 -15.57 12.01
CA LYS A 140 11.36 -15.56 12.16
C LYS A 140 12.12 -15.95 10.91
N GLU A 141 11.55 -16.83 10.10
CA GLU A 141 12.15 -17.30 8.84
C GLU A 141 12.16 -16.21 7.74
N ASP A 142 11.27 -15.22 7.88
CA ASP A 142 11.08 -14.12 6.95
C ASP A 142 11.65 -12.78 7.46
N GLU A 143 12.27 -12.77 8.64
CA GLU A 143 12.82 -11.55 9.23
C GLU A 143 13.92 -10.94 8.35
N LEU A 144 13.81 -9.64 8.12
CA LEU A 144 14.82 -8.82 7.47
C LEU A 144 15.49 -7.90 8.51
N GLN A 145 16.72 -7.52 8.27
CA GLN A 145 17.37 -6.49 9.09
C GLN A 145 16.80 -5.11 8.82
N ASP A 146 16.46 -4.84 7.55
CA ASP A 146 15.88 -3.58 7.11
C ASP A 146 14.68 -3.84 6.16
N TYR A 147 13.52 -3.36 6.56
CA TYR A 147 12.29 -3.43 5.75
C TYR A 147 12.09 -2.21 4.84
N GLN A 148 13.10 -1.35 4.66
CA GLN A 148 13.01 -0.24 3.72
C GLN A 148 12.62 -0.71 2.33
N GLY A 149 11.60 -0.05 1.74
CA GLY A 149 11.01 -0.43 0.46
C GLY A 149 9.73 -1.25 0.59
N LEU A 150 9.43 -1.85 1.76
CA LEU A 150 8.14 -2.52 1.99
C LEU A 150 6.99 -1.55 2.31
N SER A 151 7.27 -0.31 2.72
CA SER A 151 6.21 0.70 2.88
C SER A 151 5.39 0.80 1.60
N GLY A 152 4.07 0.76 1.75
CA GLY A 152 3.11 0.71 0.64
C GLY A 152 2.75 -0.70 0.17
N SER A 153 3.33 -1.77 0.76
CA SER A 153 2.97 -3.16 0.44
C SER A 153 1.58 -3.52 0.94
N PRO A 154 0.80 -4.30 0.16
CA PRO A 154 -0.47 -4.82 0.63
C PRO A 154 -0.27 -5.87 1.72
N VAL A 155 -1.11 -5.81 2.74
CA VAL A 155 -1.28 -6.87 3.75
C VAL A 155 -2.51 -7.66 3.42
N THR A 156 -2.41 -8.98 3.30
CA THR A 156 -3.50 -9.83 2.81
C THR A 156 -3.82 -10.98 3.74
N ILE A 157 -5.11 -11.29 3.83
CA ILE A 157 -5.66 -12.49 4.44
C ILE A 157 -6.57 -13.14 3.39
N PHE A 158 -6.38 -14.45 3.13
CA PHE A 158 -7.14 -15.21 2.11
C PHE A 158 -7.19 -14.55 0.71
N GLY A 159 -6.13 -13.81 0.35
CA GLY A 159 -6.03 -13.12 -0.95
C GLY A 159 -6.84 -11.82 -1.06
N CYS A 160 -7.39 -11.32 0.04
CA CYS A 160 -8.01 -10.00 0.12
C CYS A 160 -7.11 -9.05 0.91
N VAL A 161 -6.98 -7.81 0.47
CA VAL A 161 -6.23 -6.78 1.18
C VAL A 161 -7.02 -6.30 2.39
N ILE A 162 -6.38 -6.35 3.55
CA ILE A 162 -6.88 -5.86 4.83
C ILE A 162 -6.20 -4.56 5.26
N GLY A 163 -5.07 -4.21 4.65
CA GLY A 163 -4.31 -3.00 4.96
C GLY A 163 -3.08 -2.80 4.11
N ILE A 164 -2.31 -1.78 4.44
CA ILE A 164 -1.08 -1.36 3.78
C ILE A 164 0.02 -1.13 4.80
N VAL A 165 1.21 -1.68 4.57
CA VAL A 165 2.40 -1.44 5.42
C VAL A 165 2.78 0.04 5.34
N ILE A 166 2.97 0.68 6.49
CA ILE A 166 3.36 2.08 6.56
C ILE A 166 4.75 2.28 7.15
N ARG A 167 5.18 1.44 8.08
CA ARG A 167 6.54 1.53 8.62
C ARG A 167 6.98 0.26 9.34
N GLN A 168 8.27 0.15 9.54
CA GLN A 168 8.91 -0.78 10.45
C GLN A 168 8.85 -0.23 11.88
N GLU A 169 8.41 -1.03 12.85
CA GLU A 169 8.51 -0.72 14.27
C GLU A 169 9.85 -1.22 14.84
N ASN A 170 10.22 -2.46 14.49
CA ASN A 170 11.51 -3.07 14.80
C ASN A 170 11.77 -4.24 13.83
N SER A 171 12.83 -5.05 14.06
CA SER A 171 13.18 -6.20 13.19
C SER A 171 12.11 -7.29 13.11
N GLU A 172 11.19 -7.35 14.07
CA GLU A 172 10.16 -8.39 14.17
C GLU A 172 8.75 -7.86 13.85
N ARG A 173 8.58 -6.53 13.73
CA ARG A 173 7.26 -5.91 13.68
C ARG A 173 7.14 -4.83 12.63
N LEU A 174 6.01 -4.90 11.92
CA LEU A 174 5.58 -3.88 10.95
C LEU A 174 4.26 -3.26 11.41
N GLU A 175 4.12 -1.97 11.18
CA GLU A 175 2.86 -1.24 11.37
C GLU A 175 2.14 -1.11 10.03
N ALA A 176 0.84 -1.33 10.04
CA ALA A 176 0.00 -1.22 8.85
C ALA A 176 -1.25 -0.37 9.10
N LEU A 177 -1.66 0.34 8.06
CA LEU A 177 -2.89 1.12 7.99
C LEU A 177 -4.05 0.21 7.55
N PRO A 178 -5.22 0.20 8.23
CA PRO A 178 -6.37 -0.59 7.81
C PRO A 178 -6.93 -0.19 6.45
N VAL A 179 -7.42 -1.18 5.71
CA VAL A 179 -7.99 -1.00 4.35
C VAL A 179 -9.21 -0.07 4.29
N LYS A 180 -9.91 0.14 5.40
CA LYS A 180 -11.05 1.07 5.48
C LYS A 180 -10.69 2.47 4.99
N TYR A 181 -9.47 2.94 5.23
CA TYR A 181 -8.99 4.24 4.76
C TYR A 181 -8.87 4.27 3.24
N ILE A 182 -8.35 3.20 2.65
CA ILE A 182 -8.25 3.06 1.18
C ILE A 182 -9.66 3.09 0.58
N ARG A 183 -10.58 2.27 1.09
CA ARG A 183 -11.96 2.20 0.60
C ARG A 183 -12.68 3.55 0.70
N ASN A 184 -12.55 4.23 1.83
CA ASN A 184 -13.21 5.53 2.03
C ASN A 184 -12.73 6.56 1.01
N VAL A 185 -11.44 6.62 0.74
CA VAL A 185 -10.90 7.52 -0.26
C VAL A 185 -11.40 7.16 -1.66
N LEU A 186 -11.36 5.89 -2.06
CA LEU A 186 -11.87 5.46 -3.36
C LEU A 186 -13.35 5.81 -3.55
N LYS A 187 -14.17 5.62 -2.50
CA LYS A 187 -15.59 6.01 -2.50
C LYS A 187 -15.77 7.53 -2.67
N CYS A 188 -14.99 8.35 -1.95
CA CYS A 188 -15.07 9.81 -2.05
C CYS A 188 -14.70 10.36 -3.44
N HIS A 189 -13.96 9.58 -4.23
CA HIS A 189 -13.53 9.95 -5.59
C HIS A 189 -14.28 9.20 -6.70
N ASP A 190 -15.35 8.48 -6.34
CA ASP A 190 -16.14 7.66 -7.28
C ASP A 190 -15.28 6.68 -8.10
N VAL A 191 -14.19 6.18 -7.50
CA VAL A 191 -13.32 5.17 -8.11
C VAL A 191 -13.90 3.79 -7.85
N PRO A 192 -14.30 3.05 -8.90
CA PRO A 192 -14.77 1.67 -8.72
C PRO A 192 -13.62 0.78 -8.25
N PHE A 193 -13.88 -0.08 -7.29
CA PHE A 193 -12.94 -1.06 -6.78
C PHE A 193 -13.62 -2.40 -6.51
N LEU A 194 -12.83 -3.47 -6.52
CA LEU A 194 -13.33 -4.79 -6.16
C LEU A 194 -13.32 -4.93 -4.64
N SER A 195 -14.44 -5.37 -4.08
CA SER A 195 -14.54 -5.68 -2.66
C SER A 195 -15.21 -7.03 -2.41
N LEU A 196 -14.86 -7.66 -1.30
CA LEU A 196 -15.53 -8.87 -0.81
C LEU A 196 -16.02 -8.63 0.61
N ILE A 197 -17.30 -8.94 0.79
CA ILE A 197 -17.89 -9.09 2.13
C ILE A 197 -17.57 -10.52 2.54
N HIS A 198 -16.76 -10.71 3.58
CA HIS A 198 -16.65 -11.99 4.22
C HIS A 198 -17.93 -12.22 5.07
N ILE A 199 -18.68 -13.20 4.66
CA ILE A 199 -19.79 -13.73 5.43
C ILE A 199 -19.25 -14.68 6.49
#